data_88fa7c87e171f557301a6bf246386e40
#
_entry.id   88fa7c87e171f557301a6bf246386e40
#
_cell.length_a   1.000
_cell.length_b   1.000
_cell.length_c   1.000
_cell.angle_alpha   90.00
_cell.angle_beta   90.00
_cell.angle_gamma   90.00
#
_symmetry.space_group_name_H-M   'P 1'
#
loop_
_entity.id
_entity.type
_entity.pdbx_description
1 polymer ?
#
loop_
_entity_poly.entity_id
_entity_poly.type
_entity_poly.pdbx_seq_one_letter_code
_entity_poly.pdbx_strand_id
1 'polypeptide(L)'
;DWHTALNTAVSFTTNTNWQSYGGESGAGYVVSMAGLTVQNFVSAATGIAVAIALFRGIARSSADTIGNFWVDLVRASLRLLLPISVGGAVLLMLGGVLQNLAEPMTVTTVSGEQQTILGGPVASQEVIKLLGTNGGGFFNANSAHPFENPNAWTNLLEILLVLCIPFSLPYTYGRFVEDRRQG
;
A
#
# COMPACT_ATOMS: atom_id res chain seq x y z
N ASP A 1 -17.20 17.27 1.86
CA ASP A 1 -16.72 18.63 1.72
C ASP A 1 -15.73 18.72 0.55
N TRP A 2 -15.77 19.82 -0.22
CA TRP A 2 -14.92 20.00 -1.40
C TRP A 2 -13.42 20.13 -1.01
N HIS A 3 -13.10 20.67 0.17
CA HIS A 3 -11.72 20.74 0.66
C HIS A 3 -11.09 19.34 0.83
N THR A 4 -11.84 18.42 1.43
CA THR A 4 -11.41 17.02 1.58
C THR A 4 -11.25 16.33 0.23
N ALA A 5 -12.17 16.57 -0.70
CA ALA A 5 -12.08 16.02 -2.05
C ALA A 5 -10.86 16.56 -2.81
N LEU A 6 -10.58 17.86 -2.71
CA LEU A 6 -9.40 18.49 -3.30
C LEU A 6 -8.11 17.94 -2.68
N ASN A 7 -8.05 17.85 -1.34
CA ASN A 7 -6.90 17.27 -0.64
C ASN A 7 -6.61 15.84 -1.11
N THR A 8 -7.65 15.00 -1.20
CA THR A 8 -7.54 13.63 -1.68
C THR A 8 -7.06 13.59 -3.13
N ALA A 9 -7.65 14.40 -4.02
CA ALA A 9 -7.25 14.45 -5.42
C ALA A 9 -5.79 14.87 -5.59
N VAL A 10 -5.31 15.88 -4.86
CA VAL A 10 -3.92 16.32 -4.87
C VAL A 10 -3.00 15.22 -4.34
N SER A 11 -3.35 14.59 -3.22
CA SER A 11 -2.57 13.50 -2.62
C SER A 11 -2.38 12.33 -3.59
N PHE A 12 -3.44 11.91 -4.27
CA PHE A 12 -3.36 10.81 -5.25
C PHE A 12 -2.69 11.20 -6.55
N THR A 13 -2.81 12.45 -6.99
CA THR A 13 -2.12 12.97 -8.18
C THR A 13 -0.61 13.08 -7.96
N THR A 14 -0.19 13.49 -6.76
CA THR A 14 1.23 13.62 -6.39
C THR A 14 1.89 12.32 -5.92
N ASN A 15 1.18 11.20 -6.01
CA ASN A 15 1.66 9.89 -5.57
C ASN A 15 1.89 9.76 -4.06
N THR A 16 1.30 10.63 -3.26
CA THR A 16 1.35 10.56 -1.79
C THR A 16 0.39 9.50 -1.27
N ASN A 17 -0.84 9.44 -1.83
CA ASN A 17 -1.92 8.48 -1.52
C ASN A 17 -2.40 8.51 -0.06
N TRP A 18 -2.11 9.57 0.64
CA TRP A 18 -2.55 9.77 2.01
C TRP A 18 -3.92 10.47 2.04
N GLN A 19 -4.76 10.08 3.00
CA GLN A 19 -6.12 10.55 3.14
C GLN A 19 -6.25 11.40 4.41
N SER A 20 -6.97 12.52 4.33
CA SER A 20 -7.26 13.40 5.47
C SER A 20 -8.60 13.07 6.16
N TYR A 21 -9.16 11.89 5.90
CA TYR A 21 -10.41 11.39 6.49
C TYR A 21 -10.29 9.91 6.83
N GLY A 22 -11.12 9.42 7.73
CA GLY A 22 -11.24 8.00 8.01
C GLY A 22 -11.95 7.29 6.84
N GLY A 23 -11.27 6.36 6.19
CA GLY A 23 -11.82 5.60 5.06
C GLY A 23 -13.06 4.79 5.46
N GLU A 24 -13.08 4.32 6.71
CA GLU A 24 -14.16 3.55 7.31
C GLU A 24 -15.51 4.29 7.38
N SER A 25 -15.49 5.62 7.44
CA SER A 25 -16.70 6.45 7.51
C SER A 25 -16.87 7.37 6.31
N GLY A 26 -15.78 7.68 5.60
CA GLY A 26 -15.76 8.66 4.51
C GLY A 26 -15.89 8.06 3.12
N ALA A 27 -15.69 6.75 2.95
CA ALA A 27 -15.72 6.07 1.66
C ALA A 27 -16.44 4.72 1.74
N GLY A 28 -17.30 4.44 0.78
CA GLY A 28 -17.90 3.11 0.64
C GLY A 28 -16.86 2.07 0.16
N TYR A 29 -17.13 0.78 0.40
CA TYR A 29 -16.20 -0.30 0.05
C TYR A 29 -15.80 -0.33 -1.43
N VAL A 30 -16.73 -0.02 -2.34
CA VAL A 30 -16.43 0.03 -3.78
C VAL A 30 -15.40 1.14 -4.07
N VAL A 31 -15.57 2.32 -3.50
CA VAL A 31 -14.62 3.44 -3.66
C VAL A 31 -13.28 3.10 -3.05
N SER A 32 -13.28 2.51 -1.85
CA SER A 32 -12.05 2.09 -1.16
C SER A 32 -11.28 1.02 -1.95
N MET A 33 -11.96 -0.02 -2.45
CA MET A 33 -11.31 -1.14 -3.16
C MET A 33 -10.97 -0.80 -4.61
N ALA A 34 -11.94 -0.36 -5.40
CA ALA A 34 -11.78 -0.15 -6.84
C ALA A 34 -11.13 1.20 -7.19
N GLY A 35 -11.24 2.19 -6.31
CA GLY A 35 -10.60 3.49 -6.48
C GLY A 35 -9.28 3.59 -5.73
N LEU A 36 -9.37 3.73 -4.41
CA LEU A 36 -8.23 4.09 -3.58
C LEU A 36 -7.16 2.98 -3.52
N THR A 37 -7.58 1.74 -3.29
CA THR A 37 -6.63 0.61 -3.20
C THR A 37 -5.96 0.31 -4.54
N VAL A 38 -6.70 0.38 -5.65
CA VAL A 38 -6.11 0.21 -6.99
C VAL A 38 -5.11 1.32 -7.28
N GLN A 39 -5.43 2.57 -6.94
CA GLN A 39 -4.51 3.69 -7.10
C GLN A 39 -3.25 3.51 -6.23
N ASN A 40 -3.38 3.09 -4.97
CA ASN A 40 -2.24 2.78 -4.11
C ASN A 40 -1.33 1.72 -4.73
N PHE A 41 -1.91 0.69 -5.32
CA PHE A 41 -1.18 -0.40 -5.98
C PHE A 41 -0.43 0.09 -7.24
N VAL A 42 -1.11 0.81 -8.12
CA VAL A 42 -0.52 1.34 -9.37
C VAL A 42 0.53 2.42 -9.07
N SER A 43 0.32 3.21 -8.04
CA SER A 43 1.27 4.20 -7.52
C SER A 43 2.61 3.56 -7.15
N ALA A 44 2.59 2.46 -6.38
CA ALA A 44 3.78 1.71 -6.03
C ALA A 44 4.49 1.15 -7.28
N ALA A 45 3.74 0.57 -8.22
CA ALA A 45 4.28 0.06 -9.48
C ALA A 45 4.94 1.17 -10.32
N THR A 46 4.34 2.36 -10.33
CA THR A 46 4.90 3.55 -11.00
C THR A 46 6.22 3.96 -10.38
N GLY A 47 6.30 4.04 -9.06
CA GLY A 47 7.54 4.36 -8.34
C GLY A 47 8.67 3.38 -8.66
N ILE A 48 8.37 2.08 -8.67
CA ILE A 48 9.34 1.04 -9.05
C ILE A 48 9.79 1.21 -10.50
N ALA A 49 8.86 1.44 -11.45
CA ALA A 49 9.19 1.62 -12.85
C ALA A 49 10.10 2.84 -13.08
N VAL A 50 9.84 3.94 -12.38
CA VAL A 50 10.69 5.15 -12.41
C VAL A 50 12.07 4.89 -11.82
N ALA A 51 12.16 4.20 -10.69
CA ALA A 51 13.44 3.81 -10.08
C ALA A 51 14.28 2.94 -11.03
N ILE A 52 13.66 1.96 -11.68
CA ILE A 52 14.34 1.09 -12.65
C ILE A 52 14.82 1.89 -13.89
N ALA A 53 14.02 2.83 -14.38
CA ALA A 53 14.43 3.73 -15.45
C ALA A 53 15.65 4.59 -15.06
N LEU A 54 15.65 5.13 -13.83
CA LEU A 54 16.77 5.87 -13.26
C LEU A 54 18.04 5.01 -13.17
N PHE A 55 17.93 3.79 -12.65
CA PHE A 55 19.07 2.86 -12.55
C PHE A 55 19.66 2.52 -13.91
N ARG A 56 18.82 2.32 -14.93
CA ARG A 56 19.30 2.13 -16.32
C ARG A 56 20.00 3.38 -16.86
N GLY A 57 19.46 4.57 -16.58
CA GLY A 57 20.07 5.83 -16.99
C GLY A 57 21.46 6.04 -16.40
N ILE A 58 21.66 5.69 -15.13
CA ILE A 58 22.95 5.82 -14.45
C ILE A 58 23.94 4.72 -14.92
N ALA A 59 23.45 3.48 -15.07
CA ALA A 59 24.31 2.34 -15.39
C ALA A 59 24.80 2.30 -16.85
N ARG A 60 24.13 3.02 -17.76
CA ARG A 60 24.45 3.00 -19.19
C ARG A 60 25.19 4.26 -19.62
N SER A 61 26.39 4.10 -20.16
CA SER A 61 27.24 5.23 -20.62
C SER A 61 26.86 5.75 -22.00
N SER A 62 26.15 4.99 -22.83
CA SER A 62 25.74 5.37 -24.18
C SER A 62 24.55 4.55 -24.67
N ALA A 63 23.37 4.86 -24.18
CA ALA A 63 22.15 4.21 -24.62
C ALA A 63 21.10 5.25 -25.03
N ASP A 64 20.48 5.05 -26.19
CA ASP A 64 19.45 5.94 -26.72
C ASP A 64 18.12 5.83 -25.96
N THR A 65 17.95 4.81 -25.10
CA THR A 65 16.71 4.57 -24.33
C THR A 65 17.00 4.08 -22.92
N ILE A 66 16.15 4.47 -21.97
CA ILE A 66 16.18 4.01 -20.57
C ILE A 66 15.21 2.85 -20.29
N GLY A 67 14.65 2.26 -21.35
CA GLY A 67 13.71 1.14 -21.29
C GLY A 67 12.28 1.53 -21.66
N ASN A 68 11.32 0.69 -21.30
CA ASN A 68 9.91 0.92 -21.59
C ASN A 68 9.11 0.97 -20.27
N PHE A 69 8.60 2.14 -19.94
CA PHE A 69 7.84 2.39 -18.72
C PHE A 69 6.64 1.43 -18.55
N TRP A 70 5.87 1.22 -19.62
CA TRP A 70 4.66 0.38 -19.53
C TRP A 70 4.99 -1.10 -19.27
N VAL A 71 6.07 -1.59 -19.86
CA VAL A 71 6.55 -2.95 -19.62
C VAL A 71 7.02 -3.10 -18.18
N ASP A 72 7.75 -2.11 -17.65
CA ASP A 72 8.23 -2.14 -16.27
C ASP A 72 7.08 -2.00 -15.28
N LEU A 73 6.09 -1.15 -15.55
CA LEU A 73 4.87 -1.00 -14.76
C LEU A 73 4.09 -2.33 -14.65
N VAL A 74 3.84 -2.97 -15.79
CA VAL A 74 3.12 -4.26 -15.81
C VAL A 74 3.91 -5.37 -15.11
N ARG A 75 5.23 -5.41 -15.31
CA ARG A 75 6.09 -6.40 -14.62
C ARG A 75 6.13 -6.16 -13.10
N ALA A 76 6.28 -4.92 -12.66
CA ALA A 76 6.24 -4.58 -11.24
C ALA A 76 4.88 -4.96 -10.63
N SER A 77 3.79 -4.65 -11.30
CA SER A 77 2.43 -4.98 -10.85
C SER A 77 2.21 -6.50 -10.73
N LEU A 78 2.44 -7.24 -11.82
CA LEU A 78 2.02 -8.66 -11.89
C LEU A 78 3.04 -9.64 -11.31
N ARG A 79 4.34 -9.35 -11.37
CA ARG A 79 5.39 -10.29 -10.95
C ARG A 79 5.97 -10.00 -9.57
N LEU A 80 5.83 -8.77 -9.08
CA LEU A 80 6.36 -8.37 -7.78
C LEU A 80 5.22 -8.05 -6.80
N LEU A 81 4.46 -7.00 -7.07
CA LEU A 81 3.48 -6.49 -6.12
C LEU A 81 2.32 -7.46 -5.90
N LEU A 82 1.71 -7.98 -6.95
CA LEU A 82 0.53 -8.85 -6.83
C LEU A 82 0.79 -10.13 -6.02
N PRO A 83 1.84 -10.93 -6.30
CA PRO A 83 2.09 -12.14 -5.50
C PRO A 83 2.37 -11.84 -4.03
N ILE A 84 3.16 -10.80 -3.75
CA ILE A 84 3.47 -10.42 -2.36
C ILE A 84 2.21 -9.89 -1.65
N SER A 85 1.38 -9.10 -2.35
CA SER A 85 0.13 -8.58 -1.78
C SER A 85 -0.85 -9.69 -1.44
N VAL A 86 -1.01 -10.67 -2.32
CA VAL A 86 -1.89 -11.83 -2.05
C VAL A 86 -1.37 -12.65 -0.88
N GLY A 87 -0.07 -12.99 -0.88
CA GLY A 87 0.54 -13.73 0.22
C GLY A 87 0.48 -12.97 1.56
N GLY A 88 0.80 -11.69 1.54
CA GLY A 88 0.74 -10.82 2.71
C GLY A 88 -0.67 -10.68 3.27
N ALA A 89 -1.68 -10.51 2.41
CA ALA A 89 -3.08 -10.42 2.84
C ALA A 89 -3.54 -11.72 3.53
N VAL A 90 -3.18 -12.89 2.97
CA VAL A 90 -3.48 -14.17 3.61
C VAL A 90 -2.81 -14.28 4.98
N LEU A 91 -1.54 -13.89 5.10
CA LEU A 91 -0.81 -13.91 6.37
C LEU A 91 -1.42 -12.95 7.40
N LEU A 92 -1.80 -11.73 6.99
CA LEU A 92 -2.47 -10.78 7.89
C LEU A 92 -3.84 -11.31 8.35
N MET A 93 -4.64 -11.89 7.45
CA MET A 93 -5.92 -12.54 7.81
C MET A 93 -5.72 -13.68 8.81
N LEU A 94 -4.70 -14.52 8.62
CA LEU A 94 -4.34 -15.56 9.58
C LEU A 94 -3.88 -15.00 10.93
N GLY A 95 -3.32 -13.79 10.92
CA GLY A 95 -2.97 -13.02 12.10
C GLY A 95 -4.15 -12.34 12.80
N GLY A 96 -5.34 -12.38 12.21
CA GLY A 96 -6.56 -11.79 12.78
C GLY A 96 -6.92 -10.41 12.25
N VAL A 97 -6.23 -9.92 11.21
CA VAL A 97 -6.60 -8.67 10.53
C VAL A 97 -7.93 -8.85 9.80
N LEU A 98 -8.80 -7.87 9.93
CA LEU A 98 -10.15 -7.92 9.39
C LEU A 98 -10.15 -7.96 7.85
N GLN A 99 -10.96 -8.85 7.27
CA GLN A 99 -11.20 -8.90 5.83
C GLN A 99 -12.61 -9.42 5.56
N ASN A 100 -13.54 -8.51 5.35
CA ASN A 100 -14.92 -8.86 4.97
C ASN A 100 -15.58 -7.70 4.22
N LEU A 101 -16.85 -7.87 3.87
CA LEU A 101 -17.69 -6.84 3.28
C LEU A 101 -18.96 -6.65 4.13
N ALA A 102 -18.87 -6.97 5.44
CA ALA A 102 -19.98 -6.83 6.35
C ALA A 102 -20.33 -5.36 6.58
N GLU A 103 -21.62 -5.09 6.73
CA GLU A 103 -22.09 -3.76 7.13
C GLU A 103 -21.65 -3.44 8.56
N PRO A 104 -21.44 -2.17 8.90
CA PRO A 104 -21.20 -1.74 10.27
C PRO A 104 -22.29 -2.21 11.22
N MET A 105 -21.91 -2.76 12.37
CA MET A 105 -22.83 -3.26 13.38
C MET A 105 -22.77 -2.40 14.63
N THR A 106 -23.90 -1.86 15.04
CA THR A 106 -24.01 -1.11 16.30
C THR A 106 -24.30 -2.05 17.46
N VAL A 107 -23.44 -2.02 18.47
CA VAL A 107 -23.58 -2.79 19.70
C VAL A 107 -23.68 -1.87 20.91
N THR A 108 -24.38 -2.31 21.95
CA THR A 108 -24.43 -1.60 23.23
C THR A 108 -23.33 -2.15 24.15
N THR A 109 -22.45 -1.29 24.60
CA THR A 109 -21.37 -1.64 25.53
C THR A 109 -21.93 -1.99 26.92
N VAL A 110 -21.11 -2.58 27.76
CA VAL A 110 -21.48 -2.89 29.16
C VAL A 110 -21.81 -1.62 29.94
N SER A 111 -21.22 -0.48 29.58
CA SER A 111 -21.54 0.82 30.19
C SER A 111 -22.86 1.44 29.69
N GLY A 112 -23.54 0.81 28.71
CA GLY A 112 -24.79 1.31 28.13
C GLY A 112 -24.61 2.27 26.96
N GLU A 113 -23.38 2.52 26.52
CA GLU A 113 -23.10 3.36 25.37
C GLU A 113 -23.20 2.57 24.07
N GLN A 114 -23.53 3.24 22.97
CA GLN A 114 -23.53 2.62 21.64
C GLN A 114 -22.14 2.73 20.99
N GLN A 115 -21.66 1.60 20.49
CA GLN A 115 -20.42 1.51 19.72
C GLN A 115 -20.69 0.89 18.35
N THR A 116 -20.17 1.49 17.30
CA THR A 116 -20.25 0.93 15.95
C THR A 116 -18.97 0.11 15.70
N ILE A 117 -19.16 -1.19 15.43
CA ILE A 117 -18.08 -2.08 14.98
C ILE A 117 -18.11 -2.11 13.46
N LEU A 118 -17.01 -1.72 12.85
CA LEU A 118 -16.87 -1.61 11.41
C LEU A 118 -16.40 -2.94 10.81
N GLY A 119 -16.99 -3.33 9.68
CA GLY A 119 -16.46 -4.33 8.76
C GLY A 119 -15.56 -3.67 7.71
N GLY A 120 -14.99 -4.47 6.81
CA GLY A 120 -14.31 -3.93 5.63
C GLY A 120 -13.20 -4.81 5.07
N PRO A 121 -12.72 -4.50 3.85
CA PRO A 121 -11.62 -5.18 3.18
C PRO A 121 -10.26 -4.68 3.69
N VAL A 122 -10.01 -4.81 4.98
CA VAL A 122 -8.89 -4.17 5.68
C VAL A 122 -7.56 -4.83 5.34
N ALA A 123 -7.44 -6.16 5.48
CA ALA A 123 -6.16 -6.86 5.30
C ALA A 123 -5.56 -6.66 3.90
N SER A 124 -6.37 -6.69 2.85
CA SER A 124 -5.88 -6.47 1.48
C SER A 124 -5.39 -5.05 1.26
N GLN A 125 -6.10 -4.06 1.77
CA GLN A 125 -5.68 -2.65 1.67
C GLN A 125 -4.45 -2.38 2.53
N GLU A 126 -4.37 -2.97 3.72
CA GLU A 126 -3.23 -2.83 4.63
C GLU A 126 -1.93 -3.31 3.99
N VAL A 127 -1.93 -4.51 3.39
CA VAL A 127 -0.74 -5.00 2.67
C VAL A 127 -0.32 -4.07 1.53
N ILE A 128 -1.27 -3.61 0.74
CA ILE A 128 -0.98 -2.74 -0.40
C ILE A 128 -0.44 -1.38 0.07
N LYS A 129 -1.03 -0.83 1.13
CA LYS A 129 -0.56 0.39 1.79
C LYS A 129 0.90 0.27 2.25
N LEU A 130 1.22 -0.83 2.91
CA LEU A 130 2.55 -1.05 3.49
C LEU A 130 3.58 -1.41 2.43
N LEU A 131 3.31 -2.38 1.58
CA LEU A 131 4.22 -2.81 0.52
C LEU A 131 4.50 -1.68 -0.48
N GLY A 132 3.49 -0.87 -0.78
CA GLY A 132 3.62 0.30 -1.66
C GLY A 132 4.20 1.53 -0.98
N THR A 133 4.38 1.52 0.34
CA THR A 133 4.83 2.67 1.15
C THR A 133 3.96 3.92 0.99
N ASN A 134 2.67 3.75 0.74
CA ASN A 134 1.75 4.84 0.39
C ASN A 134 1.30 5.66 1.60
N GLY A 135 1.08 5.02 2.75
CA GLY A 135 0.58 5.67 3.96
C GLY A 135 -0.93 5.91 4.03
N GLY A 136 -1.69 5.71 2.95
CA GLY A 136 -3.15 5.66 2.98
C GLY A 136 -3.64 4.35 3.61
N GLY A 137 -4.88 4.27 4.08
CA GLY A 137 -5.39 3.07 4.71
C GLY A 137 -6.91 3.06 4.89
N PHE A 138 -7.44 1.94 5.38
CA PHE A 138 -8.86 1.79 5.64
C PHE A 138 -9.29 2.63 6.86
N PHE A 139 -8.56 2.52 7.97
CA PHE A 139 -8.75 3.34 9.16
C PHE A 139 -7.80 4.55 9.15
N ASN A 140 -8.23 5.65 9.75
CA ASN A 140 -7.41 6.86 9.90
C ASN A 140 -6.42 6.74 11.07
N ALA A 141 -5.74 5.62 11.19
CA ALA A 141 -4.89 5.29 12.32
C ALA A 141 -3.48 4.79 11.93
N ASN A 142 -3.14 4.79 10.65
CA ASN A 142 -1.83 4.37 10.12
C ASN A 142 -1.32 3.05 10.72
N SER A 143 -2.11 1.97 10.60
CA SER A 143 -1.81 0.64 11.15
C SER A 143 -1.83 0.55 12.70
N ALA A 144 -2.35 1.54 13.40
CA ALA A 144 -2.51 1.49 14.85
C ALA A 144 -3.89 0.97 15.30
N HIS A 145 -4.84 0.82 14.37
CA HIS A 145 -6.16 0.32 14.70
C HIS A 145 -6.12 -1.19 14.98
N PRO A 146 -6.81 -1.71 16.04
CA PRO A 146 -6.77 -3.14 16.37
C PRO A 146 -7.26 -4.07 15.25
N PHE A 147 -8.07 -3.59 14.31
CA PHE A 147 -8.53 -4.37 13.15
C PHE A 147 -7.53 -4.38 11.99
N GLU A 148 -6.56 -3.48 11.97
CA GLU A 148 -5.43 -3.47 11.04
C GLU A 148 -4.25 -4.27 11.61
N ASN A 149 -3.94 -4.08 12.90
CA ASN A 149 -2.76 -4.62 13.56
C ASN A 149 -3.10 -5.16 14.95
N PRO A 150 -3.73 -6.36 15.03
CA PRO A 150 -4.25 -6.90 16.29
C PRO A 150 -3.19 -7.44 17.25
N ASN A 151 -1.95 -7.73 16.80
CA ASN A 151 -0.94 -8.37 17.65
C ASN A 151 0.49 -8.14 17.17
N ALA A 152 1.47 -8.54 17.99
CA ALA A 152 2.89 -8.35 17.72
C ALA A 152 3.38 -9.05 16.45
N TRP A 153 2.78 -10.19 16.08
CA TRP A 153 3.12 -10.90 14.85
C TRP A 153 2.70 -10.11 13.60
N THR A 154 1.49 -9.60 13.58
CA THR A 154 1.02 -8.75 12.46
C THR A 154 1.85 -7.50 12.36
N ASN A 155 2.17 -6.85 13.48
CA ASN A 155 3.06 -5.69 13.51
C ASN A 155 4.45 -5.99 12.92
N LEU A 156 5.05 -7.12 13.24
CA LEU A 156 6.33 -7.52 12.64
C LEU A 156 6.21 -7.71 11.13
N LEU A 157 5.15 -8.38 10.66
CA LEU A 157 4.89 -8.58 9.25
C LEU A 157 4.70 -7.25 8.51
N GLU A 158 3.98 -6.33 9.11
CA GLU A 158 3.76 -4.98 8.57
C GLU A 158 5.07 -4.20 8.42
N ILE A 159 5.93 -4.22 9.42
CA ILE A 159 7.27 -3.63 9.36
C ILE A 159 8.08 -4.25 8.22
N LEU A 160 8.06 -5.57 8.07
CA LEU A 160 8.75 -6.25 6.98
C LEU A 160 8.21 -5.84 5.60
N LEU A 161 6.90 -5.70 5.45
CA LEU A 161 6.28 -5.25 4.19
C LEU A 161 6.71 -3.84 3.82
N VAL A 162 6.69 -2.89 4.76
CA VAL A 162 7.14 -1.50 4.53
C VAL A 162 8.61 -1.45 4.12
N LEU A 163 9.46 -2.28 4.71
CA LEU A 163 10.91 -2.26 4.45
C LEU A 163 11.31 -3.08 3.21
N CYS A 164 10.49 -4.01 2.75
CA CYS A 164 10.82 -4.98 1.71
C CYS A 164 11.31 -4.32 0.41
N ILE A 165 10.57 -3.39 -0.14
CA ILE A 165 10.93 -2.72 -1.40
C ILE A 165 12.04 -1.69 -1.20
N PRO A 166 11.95 -0.73 -0.25
CA PRO A 166 13.00 0.27 -0.06
C PRO A 166 14.38 -0.34 0.18
N PHE A 167 14.48 -1.38 1.00
CA PHE A 167 15.76 -2.03 1.30
C PHE A 167 16.29 -2.90 0.15
N SER A 168 15.42 -3.36 -0.75
CA SER A 168 15.86 -4.11 -1.94
C SER A 168 16.35 -3.22 -3.09
N LEU A 169 15.97 -1.94 -3.12
CA LEU A 169 16.34 -1.01 -4.19
C LEU A 169 17.85 -0.74 -4.25
N PRO A 170 18.58 -0.45 -3.17
CA PRO A 170 20.02 -0.29 -3.21
C PRO A 170 20.73 -1.53 -3.75
N TYR A 171 20.38 -2.71 -3.26
CA TYR A 171 20.94 -3.96 -3.78
C TYR A 171 20.65 -4.12 -5.29
N THR A 172 19.44 -3.80 -5.73
CA THR A 172 19.05 -3.82 -7.15
C THR A 172 19.91 -2.84 -7.96
N TYR A 173 20.13 -1.62 -7.46
CA TYR A 173 21.01 -0.64 -8.08
C TYR A 173 22.43 -1.19 -8.24
N GLY A 174 23.01 -1.75 -7.19
CA GLY A 174 24.35 -2.36 -7.24
C GLY A 174 24.46 -3.48 -8.30
N ARG A 175 23.35 -4.17 -8.60
CA ARG A 175 23.30 -5.16 -9.70
C ARG A 175 23.27 -4.50 -11.08
N PHE A 176 22.63 -3.34 -11.21
CA PHE A 176 22.60 -2.59 -12.48
C PHE A 176 23.95 -1.98 -12.84
N VAL A 177 24.69 -1.46 -11.86
CA VAL A 177 26.02 -0.84 -12.07
C VAL A 177 27.17 -1.86 -11.98
N GLU A 178 26.86 -3.15 -11.81
CA GLU A 178 27.82 -4.26 -11.65
C GLU A 178 28.80 -4.09 -10.48
N ASP A 179 28.49 -3.21 -9.55
CA ASP A 179 29.27 -2.98 -8.33
C ASP A 179 28.37 -2.99 -7.10
N ARG A 180 28.43 -4.07 -6.33
CA ARG A 180 27.63 -4.25 -5.10
C ARG A 180 27.99 -3.27 -3.98
N ARG A 181 29.17 -2.62 -4.05
CA ARG A 181 29.58 -1.65 -3.03
C ARG A 181 28.89 -0.30 -3.22
N GLN A 182 28.40 -0.02 -4.41
CA GLN A 182 27.65 1.20 -4.71
C GLN A 182 26.17 1.09 -4.36
N GLY A 183 25.63 -0.09 -4.16
CA GLY A 183 24.27 -0.36 -3.67
C GLY A 183 24.32 -0.79 -2.21
#